data_ee506c129fc32520b04dee398560f619
#
_entry.id   ee506c129fc32520b04dee398560f619
#
_cell.length_a   1.000
_cell.length_b   1.000
_cell.length_c   1.000
_cell.angle_alpha   90.00
_cell.angle_beta   90.00
_cell.angle_gamma   90.00
#
_symmetry.space_group_name_H-M   'P 1'
#
loop_
_entity.id
_entity.type
_entity.pdbx_description
1 polymer ?
#
loop_
_entity_poly.entity_id
_entity_poly.type
_entity_poly.pdbx_seq_one_letter_code
_entity_poly.pdbx_strand_id
1 'polypeptide(L)'
;MRTLAQVVVVVAVLFLITVPPAQTKSSMDQDQNSTSSKPRPRARDIGLKIGILPAGSLNALTDVPGVLVGHTTIVRGDNIRTGVTAILPHGGNLFREKVPGAVFVGNGFGKLAGSTQVNELGEIETPILLTSTLSVPRVADAVLDYMLSLQGNEDVQSINPLVGETNDGYLNDIRGRHITRDDVVSAIKNAKTGAVEEGCVGAGTGTIAFGFKGGIGSSSRKLPASLGGYSVGVLVQTNFGGVLTINGAPVGQTLRRYYLKDELERTVGANEVQNQADGSIIIVVGTDAPVDARNLRRIAARTMLGMARTGGSASNGSGDYAIAFSTAPDVRIRPLTATERTMPRTVKSLPNDAMSPIFQAVIEATEEAIYNSLFKATTTSGRGHTVEALPLDQTMEILRKHGLIPSRP
;
A
#
# COMPACT_ATOMS: atom_id res chain seq x y z
N MET A 1 12.32 -82.62 -25.05
CA MET A 1 12.29 -82.97 -23.62
C MET A 1 11.24 -82.05 -22.98
N ARG A 2 10.19 -82.63 -22.40
CA ARG A 2 8.99 -82.00 -21.88
C ARG A 2 9.25 -81.54 -20.44
N THR A 3 8.90 -80.31 -20.05
CA THR A 3 8.82 -79.89 -18.65
C THR A 3 7.42 -79.44 -18.35
N LEU A 4 6.82 -80.06 -17.35
CA LEU A 4 5.48 -79.87 -16.82
C LEU A 4 5.36 -78.49 -16.13
N ALA A 5 4.25 -77.81 -16.39
CA ALA A 5 3.80 -76.68 -15.56
C ALA A 5 2.92 -77.24 -14.45
N GLN A 6 3.24 -76.95 -13.22
CA GLN A 6 2.37 -77.20 -12.05
C GLN A 6 1.47 -75.98 -11.82
N VAL A 7 0.18 -76.21 -11.84
CA VAL A 7 -0.85 -75.24 -11.46
C VAL A 7 -1.08 -75.39 -9.95
N VAL A 8 -0.87 -74.31 -9.20
CA VAL A 8 -1.24 -74.19 -7.78
C VAL A 8 -2.58 -73.45 -7.69
N VAL A 9 -3.61 -74.19 -7.25
CA VAL A 9 -4.92 -73.62 -6.93
C VAL A 9 -4.91 -73.16 -5.45
N VAL A 10 -5.05 -71.84 -5.25
CA VAL A 10 -5.22 -71.27 -3.92
C VAL A 10 -6.72 -71.04 -3.67
N VAL A 11 -7.27 -71.79 -2.72
CA VAL A 11 -8.63 -71.61 -2.25
C VAL A 11 -8.66 -70.50 -1.21
N ALA A 12 -9.24 -69.37 -1.51
CA ALA A 12 -9.48 -68.29 -0.58
C ALA A 12 -10.78 -68.55 0.23
N VAL A 13 -10.65 -68.78 1.51
CA VAL A 13 -11.80 -68.85 2.46
C VAL A 13 -12.11 -67.41 2.90
N LEU A 14 -13.28 -66.91 2.47
CA LEU A 14 -13.79 -65.61 2.96
C LEU A 14 -14.40 -65.83 4.40
N PHE A 15 -13.79 -65.25 5.41
CA PHE A 15 -14.43 -65.02 6.69
C PHE A 15 -15.16 -63.67 6.63
N LEU A 16 -16.49 -63.73 6.69
CA LEU A 16 -17.33 -62.55 6.91
C LEU A 16 -17.28 -62.16 8.41
N ILE A 17 -16.53 -61.11 8.73
CA ILE A 17 -16.57 -60.48 10.01
C ILE A 17 -17.62 -59.37 9.96
N THR A 18 -18.76 -59.59 10.63
CA THR A 18 -19.78 -58.55 10.87
C THR A 18 -19.28 -57.59 11.94
N VAL A 19 -18.95 -56.34 11.50
CA VAL A 19 -18.62 -55.23 12.43
C VAL A 19 -19.92 -54.50 12.76
N PRO A 20 -20.26 -54.29 14.05
CA PRO A 20 -21.42 -53.47 14.41
C PRO A 20 -21.19 -52.00 14.08
N PRO A 21 -22.26 -51.21 13.75
CA PRO A 21 -22.09 -49.80 13.39
C PRO A 21 -21.59 -49.00 14.59
N ALA A 22 -20.45 -48.34 14.39
CA ALA A 22 -19.95 -47.37 15.33
C ALA A 22 -20.90 -46.15 15.37
N GLN A 23 -21.43 -45.85 16.54
CA GLN A 23 -22.16 -44.63 16.82
C GLN A 23 -21.15 -43.45 16.72
N THR A 24 -21.22 -42.68 15.63
CA THR A 24 -20.55 -41.38 15.54
C THR A 24 -21.23 -40.42 16.51
N LYS A 25 -20.60 -40.16 17.65
CA LYS A 25 -20.89 -38.97 18.45
C LYS A 25 -20.51 -37.76 17.62
N SER A 26 -21.51 -37.01 17.14
CA SER A 26 -21.37 -35.67 16.59
C SER A 26 -20.81 -34.77 17.71
N SER A 27 -19.53 -34.47 17.64
CA SER A 27 -18.94 -33.34 18.38
C SER A 27 -19.12 -32.08 17.52
N MET A 28 -20.36 -31.53 17.52
CA MET A 28 -20.58 -30.12 17.18
C MET A 28 -20.36 -29.31 18.44
N ASP A 29 -19.11 -28.97 18.69
CA ASP A 29 -18.72 -27.79 19.45
C ASP A 29 -17.72 -27.03 18.58
N GLN A 30 -18.27 -26.35 17.56
CA GLN A 30 -17.57 -25.24 16.94
C GLN A 30 -17.72 -24.06 17.88
N ASP A 31 -16.61 -23.70 18.50
CA ASP A 31 -16.41 -22.45 19.20
C ASP A 31 -16.85 -21.26 18.32
N GLN A 32 -18.15 -20.93 18.40
CA GLN A 32 -18.69 -19.67 17.86
C GLN A 32 -18.37 -18.55 18.84
N ASN A 33 -17.09 -18.21 18.98
CA ASN A 33 -16.69 -16.98 19.62
C ASN A 33 -15.96 -16.05 18.61
N SER A 34 -16.52 -15.93 17.39
CA SER A 34 -16.25 -14.79 16.53
C SER A 34 -17.06 -13.62 17.07
N THR A 35 -16.53 -12.92 18.08
CA THR A 35 -16.93 -11.54 18.31
C THR A 35 -16.69 -10.78 17.01
N SER A 36 -17.73 -10.51 16.25
CA SER A 36 -17.69 -9.64 15.09
C SER A 36 -17.31 -8.23 15.58
N SER A 37 -16.01 -7.98 15.68
CA SER A 37 -15.52 -6.63 15.99
C SER A 37 -16.03 -5.71 14.89
N LYS A 38 -16.77 -4.67 15.30
CA LYS A 38 -17.22 -3.63 14.35
C LYS A 38 -16.03 -3.20 13.48
N PRO A 39 -16.24 -3.00 12.16
CA PRO A 39 -15.18 -2.52 11.29
C PRO A 39 -14.55 -1.27 11.86
N ARG A 40 -13.23 -1.20 11.92
CA ARG A 40 -12.52 -0.02 12.40
C ARG A 40 -12.84 1.18 11.51
N PRO A 41 -13.16 2.36 12.10
CA PRO A 41 -13.51 3.55 11.34
C PRO A 41 -12.30 4.14 10.62
N ARG A 42 -12.53 4.96 9.62
CA ARG A 42 -11.55 5.91 9.07
C ARG A 42 -11.53 7.18 9.94
N ALA A 43 -10.50 8.01 9.74
CA ALA A 43 -10.37 9.26 10.50
C ALA A 43 -11.61 10.18 10.36
N ARG A 44 -12.20 10.28 9.18
CA ARG A 44 -13.42 11.09 8.96
C ARG A 44 -14.67 10.48 9.57
N ASP A 45 -14.76 9.16 9.70
CA ASP A 45 -15.93 8.48 10.26
C ASP A 45 -16.16 8.85 11.75
N ILE A 46 -15.10 9.25 12.44
CA ILE A 46 -15.20 9.76 13.83
C ILE A 46 -15.41 11.27 13.93
N GLY A 47 -15.63 11.96 12.79
CA GLY A 47 -15.84 13.41 12.73
C GLY A 47 -14.56 14.24 12.64
N LEU A 48 -13.37 13.64 12.47
CA LEU A 48 -12.12 14.37 12.31
C LEU A 48 -12.09 15.06 10.94
N LYS A 49 -11.93 16.38 10.94
CA LYS A 49 -11.77 17.18 9.72
C LYS A 49 -10.29 17.43 9.46
N ILE A 50 -9.79 16.91 8.33
CA ILE A 50 -8.39 17.05 7.94
C ILE A 50 -8.32 17.99 6.74
N GLY A 51 -7.67 19.13 6.93
CA GLY A 51 -7.54 20.18 5.93
C GLY A 51 -8.81 20.98 5.67
N ILE A 52 -8.79 21.78 4.60
CA ILE A 52 -9.85 22.70 4.19
C ILE A 52 -10.55 22.28 2.89
N LEU A 53 -9.91 21.41 2.09
CA LEU A 53 -10.47 20.97 0.82
C LEU A 53 -11.45 19.81 1.00
N PRO A 54 -12.52 19.76 0.19
CA PRO A 54 -13.46 18.63 0.23
C PRO A 54 -12.77 17.33 -0.23
N ALA A 55 -13.08 16.23 0.44
CA ALA A 55 -12.70 14.91 -0.03
C ALA A 55 -13.49 14.53 -1.29
N GLY A 56 -12.93 13.64 -2.11
CA GLY A 56 -13.68 12.96 -3.16
C GLY A 56 -14.73 12.01 -2.60
N SER A 57 -15.56 11.44 -3.46
CA SER A 57 -16.71 10.61 -3.08
C SER A 57 -16.32 9.33 -2.32
N LEU A 58 -15.19 8.72 -2.68
CA LEU A 58 -14.63 7.54 -2.03
C LEU A 58 -13.59 7.92 -0.97
N ASN A 59 -13.12 9.16 -1.02
CA ASN A 59 -11.96 9.63 -0.25
C ASN A 59 -10.77 8.66 -0.38
N ALA A 60 -10.43 8.27 -1.60
CA ALA A 60 -9.41 7.28 -1.92
C ALA A 60 -8.67 7.67 -3.21
N LEU A 61 -7.50 7.05 -3.45
CA LEU A 61 -6.73 7.25 -4.69
C LEU A 61 -7.58 7.00 -5.95
N THR A 62 -8.52 6.10 -5.88
CA THR A 62 -9.46 5.73 -6.95
C THR A 62 -10.55 6.77 -7.26
N ASP A 63 -10.60 7.90 -6.54
CA ASP A 63 -11.37 9.08 -6.97
C ASP A 63 -10.72 9.78 -8.17
N VAL A 64 -9.48 9.47 -8.47
CA VAL A 64 -8.81 9.92 -9.70
C VAL A 64 -9.28 9.04 -10.86
N PRO A 65 -9.93 9.60 -11.88
CA PRO A 65 -10.50 8.82 -12.97
C PRO A 65 -9.49 7.90 -13.67
N GLY A 66 -9.86 6.64 -13.84
CA GLY A 66 -9.05 5.61 -14.50
C GLY A 66 -8.15 4.82 -13.57
N VAL A 67 -7.88 5.28 -12.34
CA VAL A 67 -7.00 4.59 -11.39
C VAL A 67 -7.68 3.34 -10.83
N LEU A 68 -6.90 2.24 -10.77
CA LEU A 68 -7.31 0.99 -10.15
C LEU A 68 -6.30 0.61 -9.06
N VAL A 69 -6.81 -0.02 -7.99
CA VAL A 69 -5.98 -0.53 -6.89
C VAL A 69 -6.38 -1.98 -6.59
N GLY A 70 -5.37 -2.84 -6.44
CA GLY A 70 -5.56 -4.24 -6.08
C GLY A 70 -4.54 -4.71 -5.05
N HIS A 71 -4.90 -5.73 -4.29
CA HIS A 71 -4.08 -6.29 -3.23
C HIS A 71 -4.03 -7.80 -3.31
N THR A 72 -2.88 -8.37 -2.94
CA THR A 72 -2.74 -9.76 -2.53
C THR A 72 -2.15 -9.79 -1.13
N THR A 73 -2.94 -10.24 -0.17
CA THR A 73 -2.56 -10.33 1.24
C THR A 73 -2.11 -11.76 1.55
N ILE A 74 -0.92 -11.92 2.15
CA ILE A 74 -0.33 -13.22 2.46
C ILE A 74 -0.17 -13.35 3.97
N VAL A 75 -1.05 -14.14 4.58
CA VAL A 75 -1.03 -14.51 6.00
C VAL A 75 -0.97 -16.03 6.06
N ARG A 76 0.17 -16.58 6.48
CA ARG A 76 0.37 -18.04 6.57
C ARG A 76 1.13 -18.40 7.84
N GLY A 77 0.63 -19.42 8.58
CA GLY A 77 1.22 -19.84 9.85
C GLY A 77 1.46 -18.67 10.81
N ASP A 78 2.46 -18.78 11.65
CA ASP A 78 2.76 -17.81 12.68
C ASP A 78 3.80 -16.77 12.29
N ASN A 79 4.38 -16.86 11.08
CA ASN A 79 5.56 -16.08 10.72
C ASN A 79 5.50 -15.38 9.35
N ILE A 80 4.42 -15.50 8.59
CA ILE A 80 4.29 -14.84 7.28
C ILE A 80 3.18 -13.81 7.33
N ARG A 81 3.56 -12.53 7.25
CA ARG A 81 2.69 -11.34 7.28
C ARG A 81 3.19 -10.34 6.25
N THR A 82 2.83 -10.55 4.98
CA THR A 82 3.33 -9.76 3.85
C THR A 82 2.28 -9.66 2.75
N GLY A 83 2.63 -9.06 1.62
CA GLY A 83 1.74 -8.98 0.47
C GLY A 83 2.22 -8.02 -0.61
N VAL A 84 1.36 -7.82 -1.59
CA VAL A 84 1.57 -6.94 -2.74
C VAL A 84 0.37 -6.01 -2.90
N THR A 85 0.65 -4.74 -3.17
CA THR A 85 -0.35 -3.75 -3.58
C THR A 85 0.00 -3.26 -4.98
N ALA A 86 -0.94 -3.34 -5.91
CA ALA A 86 -0.81 -2.87 -7.28
C ALA A 86 -1.64 -1.60 -7.49
N ILE A 87 -1.04 -0.58 -8.07
CA ILE A 87 -1.68 0.65 -8.50
C ILE A 87 -1.52 0.79 -10.00
N LEU A 88 -2.63 0.84 -10.74
CA LEU A 88 -2.65 1.02 -12.18
C LEU A 88 -3.17 2.43 -12.48
N PRO A 89 -2.36 3.31 -13.10
CA PRO A 89 -2.82 4.62 -13.55
C PRO A 89 -4.03 4.58 -14.48
N HIS A 90 -4.18 3.49 -15.25
CA HIS A 90 -5.38 3.16 -16.02
C HIS A 90 -5.43 1.66 -16.35
N GLY A 91 -6.58 1.16 -16.78
CA GLY A 91 -6.81 -0.26 -17.06
C GLY A 91 -6.33 -0.76 -18.44
N GLY A 92 -5.71 0.10 -19.26
CA GLY A 92 -5.15 -0.29 -20.55
C GLY A 92 -3.71 -0.78 -20.49
N ASN A 93 -3.11 -1.04 -21.65
CA ASN A 93 -1.69 -1.41 -21.75
C ASN A 93 -0.81 -0.17 -21.46
N LEU A 94 -0.25 -0.12 -20.24
CA LEU A 94 0.55 1.01 -19.76
C LEU A 94 1.84 1.23 -20.56
N PHE A 95 2.37 0.20 -21.19
CA PHE A 95 3.55 0.34 -22.05
C PHE A 95 3.22 1.06 -23.36
N ARG A 96 2.03 0.83 -23.91
CA ARG A 96 1.56 1.45 -25.15
C ARG A 96 0.90 2.81 -24.94
N GLU A 97 0.41 3.07 -23.74
CA GLU A 97 -0.15 4.35 -23.35
C GLU A 97 0.37 4.74 -21.96
N LYS A 98 1.60 5.26 -21.94
CA LYS A 98 2.26 5.66 -20.70
C LYS A 98 1.62 6.90 -20.09
N VAL A 99 1.82 7.06 -18.80
CA VAL A 99 1.42 8.30 -18.11
C VAL A 99 2.65 9.10 -17.73
N PRO A 100 2.58 10.45 -17.73
CA PRO A 100 3.65 11.25 -17.15
C PRO A 100 3.76 10.93 -15.66
N GLY A 101 5.00 10.81 -15.19
CA GLY A 101 5.31 10.45 -13.84
C GLY A 101 6.57 11.12 -13.30
N ALA A 102 6.70 11.14 -11.99
CA ALA A 102 7.91 11.62 -11.32
C ALA A 102 8.08 10.91 -9.98
N VAL A 103 9.33 10.85 -9.54
CA VAL A 103 9.72 10.35 -8.22
C VAL A 103 10.39 11.48 -7.43
N PHE A 104 10.05 11.58 -6.15
CA PHE A 104 10.77 12.40 -5.19
C PHE A 104 11.29 11.52 -4.04
N VAL A 105 12.55 11.68 -3.71
CA VAL A 105 13.21 10.99 -2.60
C VAL A 105 13.29 11.95 -1.41
N GLY A 106 12.54 11.66 -0.34
CA GLY A 106 12.60 12.39 0.92
C GLY A 106 13.80 11.96 1.75
N ASN A 107 13.97 10.66 1.92
CA ASN A 107 15.17 10.01 2.44
C ASN A 107 15.41 8.69 1.69
N GLY A 108 16.64 8.37 1.35
CA GLY A 108 17.00 7.35 0.37
C GLY A 108 17.39 5.99 0.91
N PHE A 109 17.14 5.68 2.18
CA PHE A 109 17.49 4.38 2.76
C PHE A 109 16.45 3.31 2.41
N GLY A 110 16.39 2.92 1.15
CA GLY A 110 15.39 1.94 0.67
C GLY A 110 15.59 1.56 -0.80
N LYS A 111 14.63 0.85 -1.37
CA LYS A 111 14.64 0.39 -2.76
C LYS A 111 13.39 0.90 -3.47
N LEU A 112 13.63 1.65 -4.55
CA LEU A 112 12.59 2.01 -5.51
C LEU A 112 13.11 1.63 -6.89
N ALA A 113 12.85 0.38 -7.29
CA ALA A 113 13.23 -0.11 -8.60
C ALA A 113 12.50 0.69 -9.69
N GLY A 114 13.21 1.00 -10.79
CA GLY A 114 12.64 1.73 -11.92
C GLY A 114 12.67 3.25 -11.78
N SER A 115 13.04 3.81 -10.63
CA SER A 115 13.01 5.25 -10.37
C SER A 115 13.92 6.08 -11.27
N THR A 116 15.06 5.53 -11.72
CA THR A 116 16.01 6.24 -12.58
C THR A 116 15.41 6.60 -13.93
N GLN A 117 14.73 5.65 -14.60
CA GLN A 117 14.07 5.92 -15.88
C GLN A 117 12.88 6.88 -15.71
N VAL A 118 12.09 6.74 -14.64
CA VAL A 118 10.99 7.67 -14.37
C VAL A 118 11.51 9.10 -14.18
N ASN A 119 12.62 9.27 -13.45
CA ASN A 119 13.21 10.60 -13.25
C ASN A 119 13.85 11.17 -14.52
N GLU A 120 14.43 10.33 -15.36
CA GLU A 120 15.08 10.77 -16.62
C GLU A 120 14.06 11.10 -17.70
N LEU A 121 13.08 10.20 -17.93
CA LEU A 121 12.13 10.35 -19.05
C LEU A 121 10.82 11.03 -18.62
N GLY A 122 10.50 11.07 -17.32
CA GLY A 122 9.24 11.61 -16.85
C GLY A 122 8.02 10.73 -17.17
N GLU A 123 8.21 9.42 -17.36
CA GLU A 123 7.19 8.47 -17.83
C GLU A 123 7.09 7.25 -16.93
N ILE A 124 5.87 6.75 -16.72
CA ILE A 124 5.59 5.45 -16.08
C ILE A 124 4.95 4.54 -17.11
N GLU A 125 5.53 3.35 -17.32
CA GLU A 125 5.16 2.40 -18.37
C GLU A 125 4.68 1.04 -17.84
N THR A 126 4.60 0.88 -16.52
CA THR A 126 4.12 -0.35 -15.86
C THR A 126 3.14 0.00 -14.75
N PRO A 127 2.37 -0.96 -14.22
CA PRO A 127 1.76 -0.81 -12.91
C PRO A 127 2.81 -0.43 -11.85
N ILE A 128 2.41 0.33 -10.84
CA ILE A 128 3.23 0.67 -9.67
C ILE A 128 2.97 -0.40 -8.63
N LEU A 129 4.00 -1.13 -8.21
CA LEU A 129 3.87 -2.19 -7.21
C LEU A 129 4.51 -1.79 -5.89
N LEU A 130 3.84 -2.12 -4.79
CA LEU A 130 4.35 -1.98 -3.43
C LEU A 130 4.48 -3.35 -2.79
N THR A 131 5.55 -3.57 -2.01
CA THR A 131 5.86 -4.88 -1.43
C THR A 131 6.77 -4.78 -0.21
N SER A 132 7.36 -5.90 0.21
CA SER A 132 8.40 -5.95 1.26
C SER A 132 9.80 -5.82 0.67
N THR A 133 10.74 -5.31 1.48
CA THR A 133 12.12 -4.96 1.08
C THR A 133 12.85 -6.03 0.27
N LEU A 134 12.91 -7.27 0.76
CA LEU A 134 13.66 -8.33 0.07
C LEU A 134 12.90 -8.95 -1.11
N SER A 135 11.63 -8.58 -1.31
CA SER A 135 10.80 -9.09 -2.40
C SER A 135 10.83 -8.21 -3.65
N VAL A 136 11.38 -7.00 -3.59
CA VAL A 136 11.45 -6.07 -4.75
C VAL A 136 11.95 -6.73 -6.03
N PRO A 137 13.07 -7.50 -6.05
CA PRO A 137 13.53 -8.12 -7.30
C PRO A 137 12.53 -9.13 -7.87
N ARG A 138 11.86 -9.93 -7.01
CA ARG A 138 10.84 -10.92 -7.45
C ARG A 138 9.59 -10.25 -8.00
N VAL A 139 9.17 -9.18 -7.36
CA VAL A 139 8.00 -8.41 -7.82
C VAL A 139 8.32 -7.73 -9.15
N ALA A 140 9.52 -7.17 -9.31
CA ALA A 140 9.96 -6.57 -10.57
C ALA A 140 9.99 -7.59 -11.72
N ASP A 141 10.54 -8.78 -11.48
CA ASP A 141 10.57 -9.89 -12.44
C ASP A 141 9.15 -10.33 -12.83
N ALA A 142 8.25 -10.49 -11.87
CA ALA A 142 6.86 -10.83 -12.13
C ALA A 142 6.08 -9.73 -12.91
N VAL A 143 6.45 -8.47 -12.73
CA VAL A 143 5.90 -7.35 -13.54
C VAL A 143 6.38 -7.48 -14.99
N LEU A 144 7.65 -7.84 -15.21
CA LEU A 144 8.16 -8.12 -16.58
C LEU A 144 7.34 -9.21 -17.26
N ASP A 145 7.16 -10.35 -16.58
CA ASP A 145 6.35 -11.47 -17.09
C ASP A 145 4.93 -11.03 -17.45
N TYR A 146 4.28 -10.26 -16.56
CA TYR A 146 2.94 -9.74 -16.81
C TYR A 146 2.91 -8.82 -18.03
N MET A 147 3.81 -7.84 -18.10
CA MET A 147 3.83 -6.85 -19.17
C MET A 147 4.17 -7.48 -20.53
N LEU A 148 5.10 -8.44 -20.58
CA LEU A 148 5.46 -9.17 -21.80
C LEU A 148 4.32 -10.07 -22.28
N SER A 149 3.46 -10.55 -21.39
CA SER A 149 2.29 -11.37 -21.75
C SER A 149 1.11 -10.57 -22.33
N LEU A 150 1.15 -9.25 -22.27
CA LEU A 150 0.06 -8.42 -22.77
C LEU A 150 0.04 -8.37 -24.29
N GLN A 151 -1.16 -8.53 -24.86
CA GLN A 151 -1.36 -8.35 -26.30
C GLN A 151 -0.87 -6.96 -26.74
N GLY A 152 -0.12 -6.91 -27.84
CA GLY A 152 0.47 -5.71 -28.38
C GLY A 152 1.87 -5.40 -27.83
N ASN A 153 2.44 -6.27 -26.97
CA ASN A 153 3.80 -6.13 -26.45
C ASN A 153 4.79 -7.19 -27.04
N GLU A 154 4.42 -7.87 -28.10
CA GLU A 154 5.20 -8.96 -28.70
C GLU A 154 6.58 -8.51 -29.23
N ASP A 155 6.74 -7.24 -29.55
CA ASP A 155 7.98 -6.62 -30.04
C ASP A 155 8.80 -5.93 -28.93
N VAL A 156 8.32 -5.95 -27.68
CA VAL A 156 8.96 -5.22 -26.56
C VAL A 156 10.20 -5.97 -26.09
N GLN A 157 11.34 -5.26 -26.01
CA GLN A 157 12.64 -5.82 -25.59
C GLN A 157 13.19 -5.16 -24.33
N SER A 158 12.53 -4.13 -23.79
CA SER A 158 12.94 -3.44 -22.56
C SER A 158 11.71 -2.89 -21.85
N ILE A 159 11.59 -3.15 -20.56
CA ILE A 159 10.53 -2.65 -19.69
C ILE A 159 11.16 -2.24 -18.37
N ASN A 160 10.70 -1.13 -17.79
CA ASN A 160 11.18 -0.60 -16.53
C ASN A 160 10.14 -0.77 -15.40
N PRO A 161 10.15 -1.89 -14.65
CA PRO A 161 9.21 -2.12 -13.56
C PRO A 161 9.39 -1.09 -12.44
N LEU A 162 8.29 -0.46 -11.99
CA LEU A 162 8.30 0.48 -10.89
C LEU A 162 7.81 -0.20 -9.60
N VAL A 163 8.75 -0.49 -8.67
CA VAL A 163 8.45 -1.25 -7.45
C VAL A 163 9.04 -0.58 -6.23
N GLY A 164 8.16 -0.15 -5.30
CA GLY A 164 8.51 0.41 -4.00
C GLY A 164 8.36 -0.61 -2.87
N GLU A 165 8.94 -0.29 -1.69
CA GLU A 165 8.95 -1.24 -0.58
C GLU A 165 8.97 -0.57 0.80
N THR A 166 8.53 -1.34 1.79
CA THR A 166 8.86 -1.10 3.20
C THR A 166 9.24 -2.41 3.89
N ASN A 167 9.98 -2.33 5.00
CA ASN A 167 10.49 -3.49 5.72
C ASN A 167 9.45 -4.04 6.69
N ASP A 168 8.84 -5.18 6.36
CA ASP A 168 7.88 -5.90 7.21
C ASP A 168 8.52 -6.97 8.13
N GLY A 169 9.86 -7.03 8.18
CA GLY A 169 10.63 -8.12 8.79
C GLY A 169 10.45 -8.33 10.29
N TYR A 170 9.78 -7.42 11.00
CA TYR A 170 9.47 -7.62 12.42
C TYR A 170 8.36 -8.66 12.62
N LEU A 171 7.29 -8.59 11.82
CA LEU A 171 6.15 -9.52 11.85
C LEU A 171 6.23 -10.60 10.78
N ASN A 172 7.08 -10.45 9.75
CA ASN A 172 7.19 -11.33 8.60
C ASN A 172 8.55 -12.01 8.51
N ASP A 173 8.59 -13.29 8.17
CA ASP A 173 9.83 -13.95 7.73
C ASP A 173 10.26 -13.38 6.36
N ILE A 174 10.85 -12.19 6.41
CA ILE A 174 11.26 -11.45 5.22
C ILE A 174 12.34 -12.17 4.40
N ARG A 175 13.18 -13.00 5.07
CA ARG A 175 14.25 -13.76 4.41
C ARG A 175 13.73 -14.91 3.56
N GLY A 176 12.57 -15.46 3.91
CA GLY A 176 11.88 -16.49 3.13
C GLY A 176 11.39 -15.98 1.77
N ARG A 177 11.22 -14.65 1.63
CA ARG A 177 10.80 -14.02 0.36
C ARG A 177 9.57 -14.71 -0.24
N HIS A 178 8.49 -14.79 0.56
CA HIS A 178 7.31 -15.63 0.34
C HIS A 178 6.38 -15.15 -0.80
N ILE A 179 6.61 -13.97 -1.37
CA ILE A 179 5.85 -13.46 -2.51
C ILE A 179 6.24 -14.23 -3.77
N THR A 180 5.23 -14.73 -4.48
CA THR A 180 5.36 -15.45 -5.74
C THR A 180 4.94 -14.58 -6.93
N ARG A 181 5.27 -15.05 -8.16
CA ARG A 181 4.78 -14.43 -9.40
C ARG A 181 3.25 -14.35 -9.44
N ASP A 182 2.57 -15.42 -9.02
CA ASP A 182 1.10 -15.47 -9.04
C ASP A 182 0.46 -14.49 -8.05
N ASP A 183 1.09 -14.24 -6.91
CA ASP A 183 0.64 -13.20 -5.96
C ASP A 183 0.69 -11.82 -6.60
N VAL A 184 1.74 -11.51 -7.36
CA VAL A 184 1.89 -10.22 -8.07
C VAL A 184 0.87 -10.08 -9.19
N VAL A 185 0.75 -11.10 -10.04
CA VAL A 185 -0.22 -11.12 -11.14
C VAL A 185 -1.65 -11.03 -10.61
N SER A 186 -1.94 -11.70 -9.49
CA SER A 186 -3.24 -11.63 -8.81
C SER A 186 -3.54 -10.21 -8.31
N ALA A 187 -2.58 -9.52 -7.68
CA ALA A 187 -2.76 -8.14 -7.25
C ALA A 187 -3.08 -7.22 -8.43
N ILE A 188 -2.39 -7.39 -9.57
CA ILE A 188 -2.62 -6.60 -10.79
C ILE A 188 -4.02 -6.90 -11.39
N LYS A 189 -4.38 -8.17 -11.52
CA LYS A 189 -5.66 -8.59 -12.13
C LYS A 189 -6.88 -8.26 -11.26
N ASN A 190 -6.71 -8.22 -9.94
CA ASN A 190 -7.76 -7.86 -8.98
C ASN A 190 -7.88 -6.34 -8.79
N ALA A 191 -7.03 -5.54 -9.45
CA ALA A 191 -7.10 -4.09 -9.36
C ALA A 191 -8.42 -3.59 -9.96
N LYS A 192 -9.10 -2.75 -9.17
CA LYS A 192 -10.43 -2.22 -9.51
C LYS A 192 -10.58 -0.76 -9.09
N THR A 193 -11.54 -0.09 -9.66
CA THR A 193 -12.06 1.19 -9.19
C THR A 193 -12.91 0.98 -7.94
N GLY A 194 -13.34 2.06 -7.28
CA GLY A 194 -14.17 1.97 -6.08
C GLY A 194 -13.38 2.12 -4.79
N ALA A 195 -13.94 1.71 -3.67
CA ALA A 195 -13.30 1.83 -2.36
C ALA A 195 -12.00 1.03 -2.30
N VAL A 196 -10.95 1.64 -1.76
CA VAL A 196 -9.66 0.99 -1.51
C VAL A 196 -9.71 0.29 -0.16
N GLU A 197 -9.27 -0.96 -0.09
CA GLU A 197 -9.08 -1.67 1.17
C GLU A 197 -7.86 -1.07 1.90
N GLU A 198 -7.99 -0.87 3.23
CA GLU A 198 -7.00 -0.17 4.05
C GLU A 198 -6.60 -0.99 5.29
N GLY A 199 -5.50 -0.61 5.92
CA GLY A 199 -4.96 -1.30 7.09
C GLY A 199 -4.05 -2.47 6.72
N CYS A 200 -4.29 -3.63 7.34
CA CYS A 200 -3.43 -4.82 7.24
C CYS A 200 -3.64 -5.62 5.95
N VAL A 201 -3.62 -4.98 4.79
CA VAL A 201 -3.87 -5.59 3.48
C VAL A 201 -2.69 -5.39 2.53
N GLY A 202 -2.52 -6.31 1.59
CA GLY A 202 -1.47 -6.23 0.58
C GLY A 202 -0.08 -5.97 1.18
N ALA A 203 0.63 -5.00 0.64
CA ALA A 203 1.96 -4.59 1.11
C ALA A 203 1.95 -4.02 2.56
N GLY A 204 0.79 -3.65 3.11
CA GLY A 204 0.64 -3.14 4.48
C GLY A 204 0.45 -4.23 5.55
N THR A 205 0.45 -5.51 5.19
CA THR A 205 0.10 -6.62 6.10
C THR A 205 1.02 -6.72 7.30
N GLY A 206 2.34 -6.60 7.14
CA GLY A 206 3.33 -6.76 8.21
C GLY A 206 3.98 -5.47 8.72
N THR A 207 3.50 -4.29 8.31
CA THR A 207 4.14 -3.00 8.56
C THR A 207 3.80 -2.40 9.93
N ILE A 208 4.66 -1.49 10.40
CA ILE A 208 4.56 -0.83 11.72
C ILE A 208 4.74 0.67 11.52
N ALA A 209 3.86 1.50 12.10
CA ALA A 209 4.00 2.93 12.04
C ALA A 209 3.78 3.60 13.40
N PHE A 210 4.70 4.48 13.81
CA PHE A 210 4.71 5.15 15.12
C PHE A 210 4.66 4.19 16.32
N GLY A 211 5.23 2.97 16.18
CA GLY A 211 5.14 1.92 17.19
C GLY A 211 3.78 1.21 17.25
N PHE A 212 2.79 1.58 16.45
CA PHE A 212 1.51 0.90 16.26
C PHE A 212 1.52 0.09 14.97
N LYS A 213 0.53 -0.78 14.78
CA LYS A 213 0.34 -1.47 13.51
C LYS A 213 0.08 -0.43 12.41
N GLY A 214 0.95 -0.43 11.40
CA GLY A 214 0.82 0.33 10.17
C GLY A 214 -0.04 -0.37 9.10
N GLY A 215 0.03 0.09 7.86
CA GLY A 215 -0.76 -0.53 6.80
C GLY A 215 -0.85 0.29 5.52
N ILE A 216 -1.80 -0.09 4.68
CA ILE A 216 -2.23 0.71 3.55
C ILE A 216 -3.24 1.75 4.04
N GLY A 217 -3.09 2.99 3.57
CA GLY A 217 -4.09 4.04 3.75
C GLY A 217 -4.30 4.83 2.48
N SER A 218 -5.47 5.40 2.32
CA SER A 218 -5.80 6.18 1.13
C SER A 218 -6.66 7.39 1.47
N SER A 219 -6.62 8.40 0.63
CA SER A 219 -7.43 9.61 0.76
C SER A 219 -7.46 10.38 -0.56
N SER A 220 -8.37 11.31 -0.70
CA SER A 220 -8.42 12.19 -1.86
C SER A 220 -8.90 13.59 -1.51
N ARG A 221 -8.67 14.52 -2.46
CA ARG A 221 -9.25 15.86 -2.46
C ARG A 221 -9.84 16.17 -3.82
N LYS A 222 -10.98 16.82 -3.82
CA LYS A 222 -11.64 17.35 -5.02
C LYS A 222 -11.57 18.88 -5.00
N LEU A 223 -10.85 19.46 -5.94
CA LEU A 223 -10.79 20.91 -6.06
C LEU A 223 -12.16 21.47 -6.51
N PRO A 224 -12.58 22.64 -6.01
CA PRO A 224 -13.72 23.37 -6.55
C PRO A 224 -13.54 23.68 -8.04
N ALA A 225 -14.64 23.84 -8.77
CA ALA A 225 -14.60 24.18 -10.20
C ALA A 225 -13.83 25.50 -10.48
N SER A 226 -13.92 26.47 -9.58
CA SER A 226 -13.15 27.73 -9.65
C SER A 226 -11.63 27.55 -9.56
N LEU A 227 -11.16 26.40 -9.08
CA LEU A 227 -9.76 26.00 -9.01
C LEU A 227 -9.40 24.87 -10.00
N GLY A 228 -10.21 24.69 -11.03
CA GLY A 228 -10.01 23.69 -12.09
C GLY A 228 -10.76 22.40 -11.92
N GLY A 229 -11.38 22.14 -10.76
CA GLY A 229 -12.21 20.94 -10.52
C GLY A 229 -11.44 19.61 -10.52
N TYR A 230 -10.12 19.64 -10.38
CA TYR A 230 -9.29 18.43 -10.41
C TYR A 230 -9.41 17.57 -9.16
N SER A 231 -9.20 16.27 -9.34
CA SER A 231 -9.06 15.30 -8.25
C SER A 231 -7.59 15.05 -7.96
N VAL A 232 -7.25 14.92 -6.68
CA VAL A 232 -5.95 14.46 -6.21
C VAL A 232 -6.19 13.31 -5.26
N GLY A 233 -5.65 12.13 -5.56
CA GLY A 233 -5.74 10.95 -4.71
C GLY A 233 -4.37 10.53 -4.21
N VAL A 234 -4.32 9.98 -3.00
CA VAL A 234 -3.11 9.47 -2.37
C VAL A 234 -3.35 8.07 -1.82
N LEU A 235 -2.35 7.19 -1.99
CA LEU A 235 -2.25 5.91 -1.31
C LEU A 235 -0.88 5.83 -0.65
N VAL A 236 -0.84 5.34 0.60
CA VAL A 236 0.40 5.15 1.35
C VAL A 236 0.57 3.70 1.80
N GLN A 237 1.82 3.25 1.83
CA GLN A 237 2.27 2.08 2.59
C GLN A 237 3.12 2.59 3.74
N THR A 238 2.57 2.56 4.98
CA THR A 238 3.22 3.15 6.16
C THR A 238 4.00 2.12 6.95
N ASN A 239 5.28 2.41 7.20
CA ASN A 239 6.17 1.61 8.05
C ASN A 239 7.29 2.50 8.61
N PHE A 240 6.95 3.58 9.29
CA PHE A 240 7.91 4.58 9.76
C PHE A 240 7.57 5.07 11.17
N GLY A 241 8.54 5.70 11.82
CA GLY A 241 8.40 6.20 13.18
C GLY A 241 8.46 7.71 13.31
N GLY A 242 8.39 8.17 14.55
CA GLY A 242 8.39 9.58 14.92
C GLY A 242 7.57 9.85 16.18
N VAL A 243 7.00 11.04 16.27
CA VAL A 243 6.17 11.50 17.38
C VAL A 243 4.77 11.77 16.87
N LEU A 244 3.90 10.76 16.90
CA LEU A 244 2.57 10.84 16.28
C LEU A 244 1.77 12.05 16.74
N THR A 245 1.41 12.90 15.79
CA THR A 245 0.38 13.92 15.97
C THR A 245 -0.81 13.63 15.05
N ILE A 246 -2.02 13.88 15.52
CA ILE A 246 -3.22 13.76 14.72
C ILE A 246 -3.91 15.13 14.70
N ASN A 247 -3.88 15.78 13.54
CA ASN A 247 -4.39 17.14 13.34
C ASN A 247 -3.89 18.12 14.43
N GLY A 248 -2.62 18.01 14.81
CA GLY A 248 -1.96 18.80 15.85
C GLY A 248 -2.08 18.28 17.28
N ALA A 249 -2.98 17.33 17.59
CA ALA A 249 -3.04 16.72 18.90
C ALA A 249 -1.83 15.79 19.16
N PRO A 250 -1.14 15.86 20.31
CA PRO A 250 0.07 15.12 20.61
C PRO A 250 -0.23 13.68 21.05
N VAL A 251 -0.80 12.86 20.14
CA VAL A 251 -1.30 11.51 20.45
C VAL A 251 -0.18 10.58 20.91
N GLY A 252 0.95 10.58 20.21
CA GLY A 252 2.09 9.71 20.56
C GLY A 252 2.64 10.01 21.96
N GLN A 253 2.81 11.29 22.30
CA GLN A 253 3.26 11.70 23.64
C GLN A 253 2.23 11.34 24.72
N THR A 254 0.95 11.60 24.48
CA THR A 254 -0.12 11.31 25.44
C THR A 254 -0.27 9.79 25.69
N LEU A 255 -0.11 8.98 24.63
CA LEU A 255 -0.12 7.52 24.74
C LEU A 255 1.24 6.96 25.21
N ARG A 256 2.23 7.82 25.45
CA ARG A 256 3.60 7.44 25.86
C ARG A 256 4.26 6.46 24.87
N ARG A 257 4.02 6.65 23.57
CA ARG A 257 4.54 5.83 22.48
C ARG A 257 5.08 6.75 21.37
N TYR A 258 6.37 7.06 21.46
CA TYR A 258 7.07 7.99 20.55
C TYR A 258 8.58 7.71 20.51
N TYR A 259 9.22 8.14 19.44
CA TYR A 259 10.66 8.01 19.22
C TYR A 259 11.46 8.75 20.30
N LEU A 260 12.59 8.17 20.73
CA LEU A 260 13.48 8.64 21.78
C LEU A 260 12.87 8.70 23.21
N LYS A 261 11.70 8.14 23.42
CA LYS A 261 11.06 8.16 24.74
C LYS A 261 11.95 7.53 25.81
N ASP A 262 12.47 6.33 25.56
CA ASP A 262 13.23 5.57 26.57
C ASP A 262 14.59 6.19 26.83
N GLU A 263 15.23 6.79 25.81
CA GLU A 263 16.46 7.55 25.95
C GLU A 263 16.25 8.81 26.81
N LEU A 264 15.14 9.52 26.60
CA LEU A 264 14.81 10.74 27.34
C LEU A 264 14.37 10.44 28.78
N GLU A 265 13.65 9.35 29.00
CA GLU A 265 13.15 8.95 30.32
C GLU A 265 14.14 8.07 31.09
N ARG A 266 15.30 7.73 30.52
CA ARG A 266 16.33 6.84 31.07
C ARG A 266 15.76 5.49 31.52
N THR A 267 14.82 4.93 30.76
CA THR A 267 14.15 3.68 31.07
C THR A 267 14.99 2.51 30.55
N VAL A 268 15.41 1.61 31.45
CA VAL A 268 16.17 0.41 31.09
C VAL A 268 15.17 -0.69 30.69
N GLY A 269 15.37 -1.36 29.56
CA GLY A 269 14.52 -2.46 29.08
C GLY A 269 13.43 -2.04 28.09
N ALA A 270 13.74 -1.04 27.27
CA ALA A 270 12.87 -0.53 26.23
C ALA A 270 12.37 -1.61 25.23
N ASN A 271 11.09 -1.52 24.85
CA ASN A 271 10.57 -2.29 23.73
C ASN A 271 11.09 -1.66 22.43
N GLU A 272 11.98 -2.37 21.71
CA GLU A 272 12.60 -1.89 20.47
C GLU A 272 11.61 -1.32 19.44
N VAL A 273 10.38 -1.84 19.38
CA VAL A 273 9.33 -1.37 18.46
C VAL A 273 8.85 0.03 18.81
N GLN A 274 8.84 0.41 20.06
CA GLN A 274 8.31 1.72 20.50
C GLN A 274 9.26 2.87 20.21
N ASN A 275 10.57 2.59 20.13
CA ASN A 275 11.63 3.59 19.94
C ASN A 275 12.12 3.74 18.51
N GLN A 276 11.63 2.92 17.57
CA GLN A 276 12.10 3.02 16.19
C GLN A 276 11.53 4.25 15.49
N ALA A 277 12.41 5.16 15.05
CA ALA A 277 12.09 6.13 14.01
C ALA A 277 12.39 5.55 12.63
N ASP A 278 13.31 4.60 12.55
CA ASP A 278 13.70 3.95 11.31
C ASP A 278 12.54 3.12 10.73
N GLY A 279 12.45 3.17 9.42
CA GLY A 279 11.37 2.50 8.71
C GLY A 279 11.31 2.98 7.28
N SER A 280 10.13 3.07 6.70
CA SER A 280 9.96 3.54 5.32
C SER A 280 8.52 3.96 5.07
N ILE A 281 8.30 4.83 4.11
CA ILE A 281 6.98 5.10 3.56
C ILE A 281 7.05 5.18 2.04
N ILE A 282 6.12 4.51 1.38
CA ILE A 282 5.86 4.77 -0.04
C ILE A 282 4.56 5.55 -0.15
N ILE A 283 4.61 6.67 -0.86
CA ILE A 283 3.47 7.54 -1.11
C ILE A 283 3.21 7.58 -2.62
N VAL A 284 2.04 7.19 -3.05
CA VAL A 284 1.63 7.25 -4.46
C VAL A 284 0.54 8.30 -4.61
N VAL A 285 0.78 9.28 -5.49
CA VAL A 285 -0.13 10.39 -5.77
C VAL A 285 -0.61 10.29 -7.22
N GLY A 286 -1.91 10.25 -7.42
CA GLY A 286 -2.55 10.38 -8.73
C GLY A 286 -3.31 11.69 -8.84
N THR A 287 -3.42 12.23 -10.07
CA THR A 287 -4.29 13.37 -10.38
C THR A 287 -4.82 13.28 -11.82
N ASP A 288 -6.00 13.83 -12.07
CA ASP A 288 -6.56 14.03 -13.41
C ASP A 288 -6.22 15.42 -13.98
N ALA A 289 -5.43 16.20 -13.26
CA ALA A 289 -4.92 17.47 -13.77
C ALA A 289 -3.88 17.22 -14.88
N PRO A 290 -3.93 17.96 -16.01
CA PRO A 290 -2.96 17.83 -17.10
C PRO A 290 -1.63 18.50 -16.68
N VAL A 291 -0.72 17.73 -16.10
CA VAL A 291 0.57 18.22 -15.58
C VAL A 291 1.73 17.38 -16.11
N ASP A 292 2.84 18.06 -16.36
CA ASP A 292 4.10 17.47 -16.81
C ASP A 292 4.90 16.82 -15.68
N ALA A 293 5.95 16.06 -16.02
CA ALA A 293 6.81 15.37 -15.06
C ALA A 293 7.47 16.34 -14.07
N ARG A 294 7.87 17.55 -14.50
CA ARG A 294 8.45 18.57 -13.63
C ARG A 294 7.47 19.00 -12.54
N ASN A 295 6.21 19.26 -12.89
CA ASN A 295 5.17 19.60 -11.93
C ASN A 295 4.74 18.40 -11.08
N LEU A 296 4.75 17.18 -11.63
CA LEU A 296 4.55 15.95 -10.85
C LEU A 296 5.64 15.75 -9.77
N ARG A 297 6.90 16.06 -10.09
CA ARG A 297 7.97 16.05 -9.08
C ARG A 297 7.72 17.06 -7.96
N ARG A 298 7.20 18.24 -8.27
CA ARG A 298 6.80 19.25 -7.27
C ARG A 298 5.61 18.77 -6.43
N ILE A 299 4.66 18.05 -7.03
CA ILE A 299 3.56 17.38 -6.35
C ILE A 299 4.10 16.32 -5.39
N ALA A 300 4.94 15.40 -5.87
CA ALA A 300 5.58 14.37 -5.06
C ALA A 300 6.33 14.94 -3.85
N ALA A 301 7.09 16.03 -4.03
CA ALA A 301 7.81 16.69 -2.94
C ALA A 301 6.88 17.25 -1.83
N ARG A 302 5.62 17.61 -2.12
CA ARG A 302 4.65 18.12 -1.12
C ARG A 302 4.11 17.05 -0.20
N THR A 303 4.22 15.78 -0.57
CA THR A 303 3.84 14.67 0.31
C THR A 303 4.64 14.65 1.61
N MET A 304 5.91 15.10 1.55
CA MET A 304 6.76 15.21 2.76
C MET A 304 6.19 16.21 3.77
N LEU A 305 5.51 17.27 3.32
CA LEU A 305 4.83 18.21 4.21
C LEU A 305 3.60 17.56 4.87
N GLY A 306 2.87 16.70 4.15
CA GLY A 306 1.78 15.91 4.71
C GLY A 306 2.28 14.89 5.74
N MET A 307 3.37 14.18 5.43
CA MET A 307 4.03 13.26 6.36
C MET A 307 4.52 13.98 7.63
N ALA A 308 5.16 15.13 7.48
CA ALA A 308 5.65 15.93 8.60
C ALA A 308 4.52 16.36 9.56
N ARG A 309 3.32 16.66 9.04
CA ARG A 309 2.15 16.98 9.88
C ARG A 309 1.70 15.84 10.78
N THR A 310 2.02 14.61 10.42
CA THR A 310 1.71 13.42 11.24
C THR A 310 2.76 13.14 12.32
N GLY A 311 3.88 13.89 12.32
CA GLY A 311 4.98 13.71 13.24
C GLY A 311 6.03 12.70 12.79
N GLY A 312 6.08 12.38 11.49
CA GLY A 312 7.10 11.53 10.89
C GLY A 312 8.48 12.17 10.98
N SER A 313 9.50 11.38 11.37
CA SER A 313 10.87 11.90 11.64
C SER A 313 11.78 11.88 10.40
N ALA A 314 11.43 11.14 9.33
CA ALA A 314 12.32 10.91 8.17
C ALA A 314 13.74 10.58 8.63
N SER A 315 13.88 9.61 9.52
CA SER A 315 15.15 9.25 10.17
C SER A 315 16.17 8.71 9.17
N ASN A 316 17.44 8.63 9.59
CA ASN A 316 18.54 8.19 8.71
C ASN A 316 18.28 6.81 8.06
N GLY A 317 17.67 5.87 8.78
CA GLY A 317 17.35 4.52 8.30
C GLY A 317 16.02 4.41 7.56
N SER A 318 15.34 5.51 7.24
CA SER A 318 14.05 5.53 6.55
C SER A 318 14.20 5.60 5.04
N GLY A 319 13.36 4.85 4.31
CA GLY A 319 13.20 4.97 2.85
C GLY A 319 11.88 5.68 2.53
N ASP A 320 11.95 7.00 2.34
CA ASP A 320 10.78 7.84 2.14
C ASP A 320 10.69 8.27 0.67
N TYR A 321 9.82 7.61 -0.08
CA TYR A 321 9.67 7.83 -1.51
C TYR A 321 8.26 8.25 -1.87
N ALA A 322 8.15 9.24 -2.75
CA ALA A 322 6.88 9.64 -3.33
C ALA A 322 6.90 9.46 -4.85
N ILE A 323 5.86 8.83 -5.38
CA ILE A 323 5.61 8.63 -6.80
C ILE A 323 4.38 9.44 -7.17
N ALA A 324 4.45 10.30 -8.18
CA ALA A 324 3.30 11.06 -8.67
C ALA A 324 3.08 10.82 -10.14
N PHE A 325 1.80 10.73 -10.57
CA PHE A 325 1.43 10.56 -11.96
C PHE A 325 0.14 11.34 -12.30
N SER A 326 -0.04 11.62 -13.60
CA SER A 326 -1.28 12.20 -14.11
C SER A 326 -2.01 11.22 -15.03
N THR A 327 -3.33 11.07 -14.83
CA THR A 327 -4.19 10.26 -15.70
C THR A 327 -4.82 11.09 -16.85
N ALA A 328 -4.58 12.39 -16.90
CA ALA A 328 -5.19 13.27 -17.88
C ALA A 328 -4.88 12.81 -19.32
N PRO A 329 -5.89 12.63 -20.19
CA PRO A 329 -5.67 12.15 -21.56
C PRO A 329 -4.74 13.04 -22.38
N ASP A 330 -4.79 14.36 -22.16
CA ASP A 330 -4.02 15.36 -22.89
C ASP A 330 -2.49 15.26 -22.69
N VAL A 331 -2.04 14.58 -21.64
CA VAL A 331 -0.62 14.42 -21.30
C VAL A 331 -0.12 12.98 -21.40
N ARG A 332 -0.96 12.03 -21.78
CA ARG A 332 -0.55 10.63 -21.98
C ARG A 332 0.44 10.51 -23.13
N ILE A 333 1.33 9.56 -23.02
CA ILE A 333 2.42 9.33 -23.97
C ILE A 333 2.13 8.04 -24.74
N ARG A 334 2.00 8.16 -26.05
CA ARG A 334 1.72 7.04 -26.97
C ARG A 334 2.89 6.83 -27.93
N PRO A 335 3.04 5.61 -28.49
CA PRO A 335 4.01 5.35 -29.52
C PRO A 335 3.82 6.30 -30.69
N LEU A 336 4.91 6.88 -31.19
CA LEU A 336 4.93 7.79 -32.30
C LEU A 336 5.16 7.02 -33.61
N THR A 337 4.50 7.44 -34.71
CA THR A 337 4.81 7.01 -36.06
C THR A 337 6.20 7.51 -36.48
N ALA A 338 6.76 6.96 -37.53
CA ALA A 338 8.08 7.36 -38.02
C ALA A 338 8.13 8.89 -38.34
N THR A 339 7.05 9.43 -38.86
CA THR A 339 6.94 10.88 -39.20
C THR A 339 6.84 11.71 -37.90
N GLU A 340 6.04 11.29 -36.93
CA GLU A 340 5.84 12.04 -35.67
C GLU A 340 7.11 12.13 -34.82
N ARG A 341 8.04 11.14 -34.95
CA ARG A 341 9.31 11.15 -34.20
C ARG A 341 10.21 12.35 -34.53
N THR A 342 10.03 12.98 -35.69
CA THR A 342 10.80 14.12 -36.12
C THR A 342 10.07 15.45 -36.00
N MET A 343 8.83 15.44 -35.50
CA MET A 343 7.97 16.62 -35.40
C MET A 343 7.86 17.12 -33.94
N PRO A 344 7.72 18.44 -33.73
CA PRO A 344 7.40 19.00 -32.44
C PRO A 344 6.04 18.46 -31.93
N ARG A 345 5.98 18.09 -30.65
CA ARG A 345 4.74 17.66 -30.01
C ARG A 345 4.10 18.81 -29.23
N THR A 346 2.80 19.03 -29.43
CA THR A 346 2.01 19.95 -28.61
C THR A 346 1.42 19.22 -27.43
N VAL A 347 1.69 19.69 -26.22
CA VAL A 347 1.16 19.13 -24.96
C VAL A 347 0.39 20.22 -24.24
N LYS A 348 -0.85 19.93 -23.82
CA LYS A 348 -1.61 20.82 -22.94
C LYS A 348 -1.20 20.55 -21.50
N SER A 349 -0.63 21.55 -20.85
CA SER A 349 -0.20 21.43 -19.45
C SER A 349 -0.63 22.64 -18.65
N LEU A 350 -0.98 22.44 -17.38
CA LEU A 350 -1.32 23.52 -16.46
C LEU A 350 -0.11 24.44 -16.23
N PRO A 351 -0.33 25.77 -16.21
CA PRO A 351 0.72 26.71 -15.86
C PRO A 351 1.11 26.61 -14.37
N ASN A 352 2.30 27.12 -14.04
CA ASN A 352 2.80 27.11 -12.67
C ASN A 352 1.84 27.77 -11.66
N ASP A 353 1.17 28.84 -12.06
CA ASP A 353 0.28 29.63 -11.21
C ASP A 353 -0.98 28.85 -10.79
N ALA A 354 -1.36 27.81 -11.54
CA ALA A 354 -2.47 26.92 -11.22
C ALA A 354 -2.10 25.79 -10.23
N MET A 355 -0.83 25.65 -9.85
CA MET A 355 -0.37 24.49 -9.09
C MET A 355 -0.64 24.55 -7.58
N SER A 356 -0.78 25.74 -6.99
CA SER A 356 -0.87 25.89 -5.53
C SER A 356 -2.07 25.17 -4.90
N PRO A 357 -3.27 25.17 -5.48
CA PRO A 357 -4.39 24.37 -4.94
C PRO A 357 -4.13 22.86 -5.00
N ILE A 358 -3.45 22.38 -6.05
CA ILE A 358 -3.08 20.95 -6.15
C ILE A 358 -2.05 20.59 -5.07
N PHE A 359 -1.08 21.45 -4.78
CA PHE A 359 -0.11 21.24 -3.72
C PHE A 359 -0.80 21.14 -2.35
N GLN A 360 -1.77 22.02 -2.06
CA GLN A 360 -2.55 21.96 -0.83
C GLN A 360 -3.32 20.62 -0.74
N ALA A 361 -3.95 20.20 -1.84
CA ALA A 361 -4.67 18.94 -1.91
C ALA A 361 -3.78 17.72 -1.61
N VAL A 362 -2.56 17.70 -2.14
CA VAL A 362 -1.58 16.63 -1.88
C VAL A 362 -1.19 16.57 -0.41
N ILE A 363 -0.91 17.73 0.21
CA ILE A 363 -0.51 17.79 1.63
C ILE A 363 -1.62 17.21 2.51
N GLU A 364 -2.85 17.67 2.33
CA GLU A 364 -4.00 17.21 3.12
C GLU A 364 -4.35 15.75 2.88
N ALA A 365 -4.32 15.29 1.62
CA ALA A 365 -4.61 13.91 1.29
C ALA A 365 -3.53 12.95 1.82
N THR A 366 -2.25 13.35 1.80
CA THR A 366 -1.16 12.55 2.37
C THR A 366 -1.31 12.41 3.89
N GLU A 367 -1.55 13.51 4.59
CA GLU A 367 -1.80 13.51 6.04
C GLU A 367 -2.94 12.55 6.40
N GLU A 368 -4.08 12.65 5.71
CA GLU A 368 -5.25 11.82 5.96
C GLU A 368 -5.02 10.34 5.60
N ALA A 369 -4.34 10.04 4.50
CA ALA A 369 -4.01 8.67 4.11
C ALA A 369 -3.17 7.98 5.18
N ILE A 370 -2.19 8.68 5.78
CA ILE A 370 -1.39 8.15 6.88
C ILE A 370 -2.26 7.86 8.10
N TYR A 371 -3.17 8.76 8.48
CA TYR A 371 -4.10 8.48 9.58
C TYR A 371 -5.00 7.29 9.28
N ASN A 372 -5.55 7.18 8.06
CA ASN A 372 -6.39 6.05 7.69
C ASN A 372 -5.64 4.72 7.76
N SER A 373 -4.35 4.66 7.42
CA SER A 373 -3.54 3.44 7.57
C SER A 373 -3.48 2.95 9.02
N LEU A 374 -3.38 3.86 9.99
CA LEU A 374 -3.35 3.55 11.43
C LEU A 374 -4.75 3.20 11.98
N PHE A 375 -5.76 3.98 11.57
CA PHE A 375 -7.14 3.80 12.03
C PHE A 375 -7.72 2.47 11.57
N LYS A 376 -7.40 2.04 10.34
CA LYS A 376 -7.90 0.80 9.75
C LYS A 376 -7.10 -0.44 10.11
N ALA A 377 -5.85 -0.28 10.59
CA ALA A 377 -5.01 -1.41 10.99
C ALA A 377 -5.56 -2.12 12.22
N THR A 378 -5.41 -3.44 12.27
CA THR A 378 -5.78 -4.31 13.40
C THR A 378 -4.52 -4.85 14.08
N THR A 379 -4.60 -5.17 15.37
CA THR A 379 -3.52 -5.84 16.10
C THR A 379 -3.10 -7.10 15.35
N THR A 380 -1.82 -7.25 15.11
CA THR A 380 -1.28 -8.34 14.30
C THR A 380 -0.12 -9.02 15.00
N SER A 381 -0.16 -10.36 15.03
CA SER A 381 0.94 -11.19 15.56
C SER A 381 1.66 -11.90 14.41
N GLY A 382 2.98 -12.00 14.52
CA GLY A 382 3.84 -12.73 13.58
C GLY A 382 5.25 -12.89 14.13
N ARG A 383 5.93 -13.99 13.83
CA ARG A 383 7.30 -14.30 14.28
C ARG A 383 7.52 -14.20 15.79
N GLY A 384 6.52 -14.57 16.60
CA GLY A 384 6.59 -14.46 18.05
C GLY A 384 6.41 -13.05 18.60
N HIS A 385 6.13 -12.06 17.76
CA HIS A 385 5.87 -10.67 18.12
C HIS A 385 4.40 -10.31 17.92
N THR A 386 3.92 -9.34 18.69
CA THR A 386 2.59 -8.75 18.50
C THR A 386 2.74 -7.23 18.44
N VAL A 387 2.16 -6.65 17.40
CA VAL A 387 2.10 -5.19 17.23
C VAL A 387 0.64 -4.76 17.35
N GLU A 388 0.37 -3.94 18.36
CA GLU A 388 -0.96 -3.44 18.65
C GLU A 388 -1.40 -2.39 17.64
N ALA A 389 -2.68 -2.41 17.30
CA ALA A 389 -3.29 -1.33 16.57
C ALA A 389 -3.35 -0.05 17.42
N LEU A 390 -3.49 1.12 16.76
CA LEU A 390 -3.76 2.37 17.44
C LEU A 390 -5.00 2.22 18.36
N PRO A 391 -4.90 2.51 19.68
CA PRO A 391 -6.02 2.36 20.62
C PRO A 391 -7.05 3.48 20.38
N LEU A 392 -8.10 3.17 19.60
CA LEU A 392 -9.05 4.18 19.11
C LEU A 392 -9.80 4.89 20.23
N ASP A 393 -10.24 4.19 21.28
CA ASP A 393 -10.98 4.83 22.36
C ASP A 393 -10.14 5.91 23.06
N GLN A 394 -8.89 5.60 23.40
CA GLN A 394 -7.96 6.56 23.99
C GLN A 394 -7.63 7.68 23.00
N THR A 395 -7.39 7.33 21.76
CA THR A 395 -7.12 8.32 20.70
C THR A 395 -8.28 9.28 20.52
N MET A 396 -9.51 8.78 20.45
CA MET A 396 -10.71 9.63 20.36
C MET A 396 -10.90 10.51 21.60
N GLU A 397 -10.54 10.02 22.79
CA GLU A 397 -10.58 10.85 24.01
C GLU A 397 -9.60 12.02 23.91
N ILE A 398 -8.36 11.76 23.45
CA ILE A 398 -7.36 12.81 23.22
C ILE A 398 -7.89 13.83 22.22
N LEU A 399 -8.43 13.37 21.07
CA LEU A 399 -8.95 14.26 20.03
C LEU A 399 -10.13 15.12 20.52
N ARG A 400 -11.02 14.59 21.39
CA ARG A 400 -12.10 15.37 22.03
C ARG A 400 -11.55 16.43 22.96
N LYS A 401 -10.56 16.10 23.80
CA LYS A 401 -9.91 17.07 24.70
C LYS A 401 -9.28 18.23 23.94
N HIS A 402 -8.85 18.00 22.70
CA HIS A 402 -8.33 19.04 21.81
C HIS A 402 -9.40 19.69 20.92
N GLY A 403 -10.69 19.37 21.09
CA GLY A 403 -11.78 19.96 20.31
C GLY A 403 -11.78 19.56 18.82
N LEU A 404 -11.12 18.46 18.44
CA LEU A 404 -10.93 18.05 17.05
C LEU A 404 -12.02 17.14 16.52
N ILE A 405 -12.77 16.50 17.40
CA ILE A 405 -13.95 15.69 17.08
C ILE A 405 -15.09 16.03 18.05
N PRO A 406 -16.37 15.77 17.67
CA PRO A 406 -17.50 16.05 18.53
C PRO A 406 -17.40 15.38 19.90
N SER A 407 -17.95 16.04 20.93
CA SER A 407 -18.18 15.44 22.25
C SER A 407 -19.05 14.18 22.09
N ARG A 408 -18.97 13.24 23.04
CA ARG A 408 -19.97 12.16 23.10
C ARG A 408 -21.34 12.79 23.32
N PRO A 409 -22.40 12.34 22.61
CA PRO A 409 -23.75 12.79 22.88
C PRO A 409 -24.19 12.44 24.29
#